data_c8bf0058e413130e7124a1338980e5e5
#
_entry.id   c8bf0058e413130e7124a1338980e5e5
#
_cell.length_a   1.000
_cell.length_b   1.000
_cell.length_c   1.000
_cell.angle_alpha   90.00
_cell.angle_beta   90.00
_cell.angle_gamma   90.00
#
_symmetry.space_group_name_H-M   'P 1'
#
loop_
_entity.id
_entity.type
_entity.pdbx_description
1 polymer ?
#
loop_
_entity_poly.entity_id
_entity_poly.type
_entity_poly.pdbx_seq_one_letter_code
_entity_poly.pdbx_strand_id
1 'polypeptide(L)'
;MYPKKRYNRTLKFFKKHVPLDENILDLGINNHFSQILRDNGYYVENTKGEDLDEDLSSLANSSANVVSALEILEHLLSPYILLKKIKAENLIASVPLKLWFSNAYRSTTDPRDRHYHEFEEWQFNWLLEKTGWKIIAKDKWTNPSRKIGFRPILRNFYPRYYIVYAKKMN
;
A
#
# COMPACT_ATOMS: atom_id res chain seq x y z
N MET A 1 -7.43 -18.31 -0.21
CA MET A 1 -6.91 -18.37 1.18
C MET A 1 -6.34 -16.99 1.51
N TYR A 2 -6.88 -16.38 2.49
CA TYR A 2 -6.64 -15.05 3.00
C TYR A 2 -5.18 -14.89 3.52
N PRO A 3 -4.45 -13.80 3.19
CA PRO A 3 -3.03 -13.65 3.53
C PRO A 3 -2.83 -13.20 4.99
N LYS A 4 -3.22 -14.05 5.95
CA LYS A 4 -3.21 -13.75 7.40
C LYS A 4 -1.91 -13.11 7.90
N LYS A 5 -0.74 -13.60 7.46
CA LYS A 5 0.56 -13.05 7.92
C LYS A 5 0.76 -11.59 7.48
N ARG A 6 0.39 -11.26 6.23
CA ARG A 6 0.48 -9.89 5.71
C ARG A 6 -0.43 -8.97 6.52
N TYR A 7 -1.69 -9.33 6.66
CA TYR A 7 -2.67 -8.52 7.37
C TYR A 7 -2.33 -8.30 8.84
N ASN A 8 -1.84 -9.34 9.54
CA ASN A 8 -1.41 -9.20 10.92
C ASN A 8 -0.22 -8.24 11.08
N ARG A 9 0.75 -8.27 10.16
CA ARG A 9 1.88 -7.34 10.18
C ARG A 9 1.44 -5.92 9.84
N THR A 10 0.63 -5.77 8.80
CA THR A 10 0.06 -4.47 8.42
C THR A 10 -0.75 -3.86 9.55
N LEU A 11 -1.63 -4.64 10.20
CA LEU A 11 -2.40 -4.17 11.37
C LEU A 11 -1.49 -3.75 12.54
N LYS A 12 -0.45 -4.54 12.82
CA LYS A 12 0.52 -4.18 13.87
C LYS A 12 1.23 -2.85 13.55
N PHE A 13 1.54 -2.62 12.27
CA PHE A 13 2.14 -1.37 11.82
C PHE A 13 1.15 -0.19 11.97
N PHE A 14 -0.12 -0.36 11.57
CA PHE A 14 -1.18 0.63 11.80
C PHE A 14 -1.30 1.00 13.27
N LYS A 15 -1.47 0.01 14.16
CA LYS A 15 -1.61 0.23 15.62
C LYS A 15 -0.44 0.98 16.26
N LYS A 16 0.74 0.89 15.65
CA LYS A 16 1.93 1.57 16.15
C LYS A 16 2.00 3.03 15.74
N HIS A 17 1.42 3.39 14.58
CA HIS A 17 1.68 4.66 13.93
C HIS A 17 0.44 5.52 13.69
N VAL A 18 -0.76 4.94 13.71
CA VAL A 18 -2.03 5.64 13.50
C VAL A 18 -2.86 5.56 14.77
N PRO A 19 -3.15 6.69 15.41
CA PRO A 19 -4.12 6.76 16.52
C PRO A 19 -5.51 6.31 16.09
N LEU A 20 -6.32 5.82 17.05
CA LEU A 20 -7.67 5.32 16.75
C LEU A 20 -8.69 6.41 16.44
N ASP A 21 -8.43 7.63 16.86
CA ASP A 21 -9.26 8.83 16.64
C ASP A 21 -9.06 9.46 15.26
N GLU A 22 -8.14 8.92 14.45
CA GLU A 22 -7.89 9.40 13.08
C GLU A 22 -8.89 8.79 12.09
N ASN A 23 -9.41 9.62 11.20
CA ASN A 23 -10.22 9.18 10.07
C ASN A 23 -9.33 8.71 8.93
N ILE A 24 -9.59 7.50 8.44
CA ILE A 24 -8.80 6.87 7.37
C ILE A 24 -9.61 6.81 6.07
N LEU A 25 -9.05 7.30 4.98
CA LEU A 25 -9.49 6.94 3.62
C LEU A 25 -8.60 5.82 3.09
N ASP A 26 -9.15 4.64 2.93
CA ASP A 26 -8.47 3.50 2.31
C ASP A 26 -8.72 3.50 0.79
N LEU A 27 -7.65 3.61 0.02
CA LEU A 27 -7.73 3.62 -1.44
C LEU A 27 -8.06 2.21 -1.95
N GLY A 28 -9.16 2.09 -2.66
CA GLY A 28 -9.72 0.84 -3.13
C GLY A 28 -11.09 0.54 -2.52
N ILE A 29 -11.80 -0.41 -3.11
CA ILE A 29 -13.10 -0.85 -2.63
C ILE A 29 -13.00 -1.49 -1.24
N ASN A 30 -14.14 -1.50 -0.53
CA ASN A 30 -14.24 -2.21 0.74
C ASN A 30 -13.74 -3.66 0.60
N ASN A 31 -12.78 -3.99 1.42
CA ASN A 31 -12.09 -5.28 1.39
C ASN A 31 -11.93 -5.85 2.81
N HIS A 32 -11.40 -7.05 2.87
CA HIS A 32 -11.25 -7.74 4.14
C HIS A 32 -10.29 -7.05 5.11
N PHE A 33 -9.27 -6.32 4.63
CA PHE A 33 -8.37 -5.60 5.51
C PHE A 33 -9.00 -4.31 6.06
N SER A 34 -9.79 -3.60 5.26
CA SER A 34 -10.61 -2.47 5.73
C SER A 34 -11.56 -2.91 6.86
N GLN A 35 -12.16 -4.11 6.74
CA GLN A 35 -12.99 -4.67 7.81
C GLN A 35 -12.17 -4.98 9.07
N ILE A 36 -10.98 -5.55 8.94
CA ILE A 36 -10.08 -5.76 10.09
C ILE A 36 -9.75 -4.45 10.80
N LEU A 37 -9.50 -3.37 10.08
CA LEU A 37 -9.26 -2.06 10.69
C LEU A 37 -10.48 -1.60 11.49
N ARG A 38 -11.69 -1.69 10.91
CA ARG A 38 -12.95 -1.34 11.61
C ARG A 38 -13.17 -2.19 12.86
N ASP A 39 -12.97 -3.50 12.77
CA ASP A 39 -13.07 -4.45 13.90
C ASP A 39 -12.06 -4.14 15.02
N ASN A 40 -10.99 -3.40 14.70
CA ASN A 40 -10.00 -2.93 15.65
C ASN A 40 -10.20 -1.47 16.09
N GLY A 41 -11.37 -0.87 15.80
CA GLY A 41 -11.78 0.43 16.31
C GLY A 41 -11.39 1.62 15.43
N TYR A 42 -10.84 1.41 14.21
CA TYR A 42 -10.58 2.51 13.29
C TYR A 42 -11.83 2.94 12.52
N TYR A 43 -11.97 4.24 12.30
CA TYR A 43 -12.93 4.76 11.35
C TYR A 43 -12.32 4.74 9.94
N VAL A 44 -12.89 3.92 9.05
CA VAL A 44 -12.34 3.71 7.70
C VAL A 44 -13.42 3.90 6.64
N GLU A 45 -13.19 4.86 5.75
CA GLU A 45 -13.91 5.01 4.49
C GLU A 45 -13.09 4.39 3.35
N ASN A 46 -13.76 3.91 2.33
CA ASN A 46 -13.13 3.36 1.13
C ASN A 46 -13.49 4.20 -0.09
N THR A 47 -12.61 4.24 -1.08
CA THR A 47 -12.97 4.73 -2.41
C THR A 47 -13.98 3.78 -3.06
N LYS A 48 -14.62 4.21 -4.16
CA LYS A 48 -15.74 3.48 -4.77
C LYS A 48 -15.30 2.47 -5.84
N GLY A 49 -13.98 2.31 -6.05
CA GLY A 49 -13.42 1.45 -7.08
C GLY A 49 -13.27 2.14 -8.43
N GLU A 50 -13.29 3.47 -8.43
CA GLU A 50 -12.91 4.30 -9.56
C GLU A 50 -11.47 4.01 -10.01
N ASP A 51 -11.18 4.30 -11.27
CA ASP A 51 -9.81 4.27 -11.78
C ASP A 51 -9.04 5.49 -11.24
N LEU A 52 -8.12 5.26 -10.32
CA LEU A 52 -7.37 6.33 -9.65
C LEU A 52 -6.34 7.04 -10.55
N ASP A 53 -6.11 6.57 -11.78
CA ASP A 53 -5.37 7.33 -12.79
C ASP A 53 -6.25 8.39 -13.47
N GLU A 54 -7.59 8.19 -13.52
CA GLU A 54 -8.55 9.04 -14.22
C GLU A 54 -9.45 9.85 -13.28
N ASP A 55 -9.89 9.25 -12.16
CA ASP A 55 -10.84 9.87 -11.22
C ASP A 55 -10.31 9.89 -9.79
N LEU A 56 -10.03 11.07 -9.29
CA LEU A 56 -9.59 11.34 -7.91
C LEU A 56 -10.68 12.02 -7.06
N SER A 57 -11.95 11.93 -7.48
CA SER A 57 -13.06 12.63 -6.82
C SER A 57 -13.25 12.18 -5.36
N SER A 58 -13.15 10.88 -5.06
CA SER A 58 -13.22 10.37 -3.68
C SER A 58 -12.10 10.94 -2.81
N LEU A 59 -10.89 11.06 -3.34
CA LEU A 59 -9.76 11.66 -2.65
C LEU A 59 -9.94 13.17 -2.44
N ALA A 60 -10.43 13.88 -3.47
CA ALA A 60 -10.62 15.34 -3.43
C ALA A 60 -11.69 15.76 -2.41
N ASN A 61 -12.73 14.93 -2.22
CA ASN A 61 -13.88 15.18 -1.35
C ASN A 61 -13.70 14.59 0.07
N SER A 62 -12.61 13.87 0.33
CA SER A 62 -12.34 13.30 1.64
C SER A 62 -11.80 14.33 2.61
N SER A 63 -12.27 14.26 3.87
CA SER A 63 -11.73 14.97 5.02
C SER A 63 -10.86 14.08 5.91
N ALA A 64 -10.43 12.93 5.42
CA ALA A 64 -9.61 12.00 6.18
C ALA A 64 -8.24 12.61 6.52
N ASN A 65 -7.79 12.35 7.76
CA ASN A 65 -6.47 12.78 8.23
C ASN A 65 -5.35 11.82 7.79
N VAL A 66 -5.74 10.57 7.51
CA VAL A 66 -4.85 9.51 7.05
C VAL A 66 -5.37 8.93 5.74
N VAL A 67 -4.49 8.79 4.76
CA VAL A 67 -4.77 7.98 3.56
C VAL A 67 -4.00 6.67 3.67
N SER A 68 -4.67 5.54 3.40
CA SER A 68 -3.99 4.26 3.23
C SER A 68 -4.01 3.82 1.77
N ALA A 69 -2.82 3.48 1.24
CA ALA A 69 -2.61 3.00 -0.13
C ALA A 69 -1.84 1.66 -0.06
N LEU A 70 -2.59 0.57 0.17
CA LEU A 70 -1.99 -0.74 0.43
C LEU A 70 -2.04 -1.61 -0.83
N GLU A 71 -0.88 -1.83 -1.46
CA GLU A 71 -0.76 -2.61 -2.69
C GLU A 71 -1.65 -2.02 -3.81
N ILE A 72 -1.57 -0.71 -3.99
CA ILE A 72 -2.32 0.07 -4.99
C ILE A 72 -1.38 0.79 -5.96
N LEU A 73 -0.30 1.39 -5.44
CA LEU A 73 0.53 2.31 -6.22
C LEU A 73 1.27 1.65 -7.39
N GLU A 74 1.55 0.36 -7.29
CA GLU A 74 2.13 -0.44 -8.37
C GLU A 74 1.19 -0.68 -9.55
N HIS A 75 -0.12 -0.55 -9.32
CA HIS A 75 -1.16 -0.73 -10.34
C HIS A 75 -1.51 0.56 -11.10
N LEU A 76 -1.00 1.71 -10.65
CA LEU A 76 -1.25 3.00 -11.29
C LEU A 76 -0.21 3.28 -12.38
N LEU A 77 -0.63 3.91 -13.46
CA LEU A 77 0.26 4.45 -14.49
C LEU A 77 1.07 5.62 -13.92
N SER A 78 0.42 6.48 -13.14
CA SER A 78 1.02 7.69 -12.58
C SER A 78 0.80 7.84 -11.07
N PRO A 79 1.41 7.00 -10.22
CA PRO A 79 1.30 7.13 -8.76
C PRO A 79 1.76 8.51 -8.25
N TYR A 80 2.60 9.23 -9.02
CA TYR A 80 3.02 10.59 -8.71
C TYR A 80 1.84 11.54 -8.60
N ILE A 81 0.88 11.50 -9.53
CA ILE A 81 -0.27 12.41 -9.57
C ILE A 81 -1.15 12.17 -8.35
N LEU A 82 -1.48 10.92 -8.06
CA LEU A 82 -2.25 10.53 -6.88
C LEU A 82 -1.59 11.07 -5.60
N LEU A 83 -0.32 10.73 -5.37
CA LEU A 83 0.41 11.11 -4.15
C LEU A 83 0.49 12.61 -3.94
N LYS A 84 0.64 13.41 -5.03
CA LYS A 84 0.61 14.88 -4.97
C LYS A 84 -0.76 15.43 -4.60
N LYS A 85 -1.84 14.77 -4.99
CA LYS A 85 -3.23 15.22 -4.76
C LYS A 85 -3.77 14.86 -3.38
N ILE A 86 -3.16 13.96 -2.65
CA ILE A 86 -3.55 13.65 -1.26
C ILE A 86 -3.44 14.92 -0.41
N LYS A 87 -4.55 15.29 0.24
CA LYS A 87 -4.61 16.45 1.14
C LYS A 87 -4.32 16.07 2.60
N ALA A 88 -4.55 14.80 2.96
CA ALA A 88 -4.29 14.28 4.31
C ALA A 88 -2.84 14.55 4.75
N GLU A 89 -2.64 14.73 6.04
CA GLU A 89 -1.31 14.97 6.63
C GLU A 89 -0.49 13.69 6.75
N ASN A 90 -1.17 12.53 6.82
CA ASN A 90 -0.55 11.24 7.07
C ASN A 90 -0.85 10.26 5.93
N LEU A 91 0.15 9.47 5.57
CA LEU A 91 0.05 8.42 4.57
C LEU A 91 0.60 7.12 5.13
N ILE A 92 -0.18 6.04 5.01
CA ILE A 92 0.35 4.67 5.09
C ILE A 92 0.28 4.06 3.70
N ALA A 93 1.42 3.66 3.17
CA ALA A 93 1.47 3.03 1.86
C ALA A 93 2.29 1.74 1.90
N SER A 94 1.85 0.74 1.16
CA SER A 94 2.66 -0.46 0.94
C SER A 94 2.73 -0.80 -0.55
N VAL A 95 3.88 -1.36 -0.93
CA VAL A 95 4.14 -1.85 -2.27
C VAL A 95 4.88 -3.18 -2.21
N PRO A 96 4.69 -4.06 -3.21
CA PRO A 96 5.54 -5.22 -3.38
C PRO A 96 6.90 -4.81 -3.95
N LEU A 97 7.98 -5.17 -3.27
CA LEU A 97 9.33 -4.92 -3.78
C LEU A 97 9.66 -5.86 -4.95
N LYS A 98 10.41 -5.33 -5.91
CA LYS A 98 10.99 -6.09 -7.01
C LYS A 98 11.83 -7.25 -6.49
N LEU A 99 11.63 -8.42 -7.07
CA LEU A 99 12.46 -9.60 -6.82
C LEU A 99 13.22 -9.92 -8.11
N TRP A 100 14.55 -9.85 -8.07
CA TRP A 100 15.41 -10.07 -9.24
C TRP A 100 15.19 -11.43 -9.92
N PHE A 101 14.66 -12.41 -9.19
CA PHE A 101 14.37 -13.78 -9.66
C PHE A 101 12.90 -13.99 -10.06
N SER A 102 12.09 -12.94 -10.15
CA SER A 102 10.66 -13.01 -10.48
C SER A 102 10.29 -11.94 -11.51
N ASN A 103 9.46 -12.31 -12.46
CA ASN A 103 8.87 -11.34 -13.38
C ASN A 103 7.87 -10.43 -12.66
N ALA A 104 7.58 -9.27 -13.26
CA ALA A 104 6.49 -8.40 -12.84
C ALA A 104 5.18 -9.18 -12.79
N TYR A 105 4.36 -8.85 -11.79
CA TYR A 105 3.07 -9.52 -11.64
C TYR A 105 2.09 -9.06 -12.72
N ARG A 106 1.39 -10.03 -13.27
CA ARG A 106 0.30 -9.81 -14.22
C ARG A 106 -0.78 -10.88 -14.02
N SER A 107 -2.00 -10.44 -13.67
CA SER A 107 -3.17 -11.31 -13.71
C SER A 107 -3.47 -11.73 -15.15
N THR A 108 -3.91 -12.97 -15.34
CA THR A 108 -4.37 -13.48 -16.62
C THR A 108 -5.86 -13.29 -16.83
N THR A 109 -6.60 -12.98 -15.76
CA THR A 109 -8.06 -12.88 -15.74
C THR A 109 -8.57 -11.47 -15.53
N ASP A 110 -7.83 -10.63 -14.78
CA ASP A 110 -8.19 -9.23 -14.55
C ASP A 110 -7.15 -8.29 -15.18
N PRO A 111 -7.51 -7.50 -16.20
CA PRO A 111 -6.58 -6.58 -16.83
C PRO A 111 -6.14 -5.42 -15.93
N ARG A 112 -6.91 -5.10 -14.88
CA ARG A 112 -6.55 -4.06 -13.90
C ARG A 112 -5.60 -4.56 -12.83
N ASP A 113 -5.52 -5.87 -12.60
CA ASP A 113 -4.60 -6.50 -11.64
C ASP A 113 -3.26 -6.82 -12.30
N ARG A 114 -2.54 -5.76 -12.71
CA ARG A 114 -1.22 -5.80 -13.34
C ARG A 114 -0.35 -4.74 -12.72
N HIS A 115 0.94 -5.04 -12.54
CA HIS A 115 1.91 -4.07 -12.07
C HIS A 115 2.48 -3.27 -13.23
N TYR A 116 2.24 -1.96 -13.24
CA TYR A 116 2.97 -1.04 -14.10
C TYR A 116 4.34 -0.73 -13.51
N HIS A 117 4.46 -0.79 -12.18
CA HIS A 117 5.70 -0.52 -11.46
C HIS A 117 6.14 -1.72 -10.64
N GLU A 118 7.43 -2.07 -10.71
CA GLU A 118 8.10 -3.01 -9.81
C GLU A 118 9.13 -2.19 -9.00
N PHE A 119 8.72 -1.74 -7.82
CA PHE A 119 9.51 -0.84 -7.01
C PHE A 119 10.70 -1.53 -6.36
N GLU A 120 11.86 -0.88 -6.40
CA GLU A 120 12.91 -1.05 -5.42
C GLU A 120 12.67 -0.10 -4.23
N GLU A 121 13.19 -0.42 -3.04
CA GLU A 121 12.96 0.41 -1.84
C GLU A 121 13.33 1.89 -2.07
N TRP A 122 14.50 2.14 -2.68
CA TRP A 122 14.98 3.50 -2.93
C TRP A 122 14.10 4.28 -3.93
N GLN A 123 13.58 3.59 -4.95
CA GLN A 123 12.70 4.22 -5.95
C GLN A 123 11.39 4.66 -5.31
N PHE A 124 10.79 3.80 -4.47
CA PHE A 124 9.56 4.13 -3.77
C PHE A 124 9.77 5.26 -2.76
N ASN A 125 10.87 5.23 -2.00
CA ASN A 125 11.22 6.31 -1.08
C ASN A 125 11.38 7.63 -1.81
N TRP A 126 12.08 7.63 -2.95
CA TRP A 126 12.28 8.82 -3.76
C TRP A 126 10.99 9.36 -4.37
N LEU A 127 10.07 8.48 -4.81
CA LEU A 127 8.75 8.87 -5.28
C LEU A 127 7.97 9.59 -4.16
N LEU A 128 7.98 9.07 -2.95
CA LEU A 128 7.34 9.71 -1.79
C LEU A 128 7.95 11.07 -1.49
N GLU A 129 9.27 11.16 -1.43
CA GLU A 129 9.99 12.42 -1.20
C GLU A 129 9.67 13.46 -2.27
N LYS A 130 9.71 13.09 -3.56
CA LYS A 130 9.36 13.95 -4.70
C LYS A 130 7.92 14.43 -4.69
N THR A 131 7.03 13.67 -4.06
CA THR A 131 5.60 14.03 -3.93
C THR A 131 5.29 14.79 -2.63
N GLY A 132 6.30 15.13 -1.83
CA GLY A 132 6.18 15.94 -0.63
C GLY A 132 5.91 15.13 0.64
N TRP A 133 6.34 13.85 0.69
CA TRP A 133 6.16 12.99 1.85
C TRP A 133 7.50 12.70 2.53
N LYS A 134 7.56 12.90 3.85
CA LYS A 134 8.67 12.49 4.71
C LYS A 134 8.37 11.16 5.37
N ILE A 135 9.14 10.13 5.07
CA ILE A 135 9.00 8.83 5.71
C ILE A 135 9.43 8.94 7.19
N ILE A 136 8.53 8.57 8.08
CA ILE A 136 8.72 8.59 9.54
C ILE A 136 9.05 7.20 10.05
N ALA A 137 8.39 6.18 9.49
CA ALA A 137 8.61 4.79 9.85
C ALA A 137 8.45 3.88 8.64
N LYS A 138 9.15 2.75 8.68
CA LYS A 138 9.08 1.73 7.63
C LYS A 138 9.29 0.34 8.20
N ASP A 139 8.72 -0.65 7.56
CA ASP A 139 8.96 -2.08 7.83
C ASP A 139 8.94 -2.87 6.52
N LYS A 140 9.61 -4.00 6.50
CA LYS A 140 9.62 -4.90 5.35
C LYS A 140 9.70 -6.36 5.80
N TRP A 141 9.06 -7.24 5.02
CA TRP A 141 9.06 -8.66 5.34
C TRP A 141 8.99 -9.54 4.11
N THR A 142 9.45 -10.77 4.32
CA THR A 142 9.45 -11.81 3.30
C THR A 142 8.05 -12.39 3.10
N ASN A 143 7.84 -13.02 1.93
CA ASN A 143 6.65 -13.81 1.63
C ASN A 143 7.03 -15.27 1.39
N PRO A 144 7.28 -16.06 2.46
CA PRO A 144 7.66 -17.47 2.35
C PRO A 144 6.63 -18.28 1.57
N SER A 145 7.11 -19.16 0.71
CA SER A 145 6.28 -20.10 -0.03
C SER A 145 6.57 -21.53 0.44
N ARG A 146 5.52 -22.35 0.55
CA ARG A 146 5.65 -23.78 0.86
C ARG A 146 5.98 -24.65 -0.36
N LYS A 147 6.10 -24.05 -1.55
CA LYS A 147 6.46 -24.77 -2.77
C LYS A 147 7.94 -25.12 -2.75
N ILE A 148 8.30 -26.26 -3.36
CA ILE A 148 9.69 -26.71 -3.51
C ILE A 148 10.26 -26.05 -4.77
N GLY A 149 11.52 -25.59 -4.71
CA GLY A 149 12.23 -25.01 -5.83
C GLY A 149 13.12 -23.83 -5.42
N PHE A 150 13.98 -23.38 -6.34
CA PHE A 150 14.94 -22.30 -6.11
C PHE A 150 14.25 -20.96 -5.75
N ARG A 151 13.27 -20.51 -6.54
CA ARG A 151 12.51 -19.27 -6.28
C ARG A 151 11.77 -19.27 -4.95
N PRO A 152 11.05 -20.33 -4.54
CA PRO A 152 10.46 -20.47 -3.22
C PRO A 152 11.46 -20.34 -2.07
N ILE A 153 12.66 -20.91 -2.21
CA ILE A 153 13.73 -20.81 -1.20
C ILE A 153 14.16 -19.35 -1.03
N LEU A 154 14.44 -18.65 -2.13
CA LEU A 154 14.84 -17.24 -2.10
C LEU A 154 13.80 -16.33 -1.44
N ARG A 155 12.51 -16.63 -1.57
CA ARG A 155 11.42 -15.87 -0.92
C ARG A 155 11.45 -15.89 0.61
N ASN A 156 12.24 -16.77 1.23
CA ASN A 156 12.43 -16.74 2.67
C ASN A 156 13.43 -15.66 3.10
N PHE A 157 14.32 -15.25 2.23
CA PHE A 157 15.42 -14.33 2.53
C PHE A 157 15.20 -12.92 1.96
N TYR A 158 14.54 -12.81 0.81
CA TYR A 158 14.30 -11.52 0.15
C TYR A 158 12.94 -10.93 0.53
N PRO A 159 12.90 -9.72 1.11
CA PRO A 159 11.65 -9.04 1.41
C PRO A 159 10.82 -8.82 0.14
N ARG A 160 9.53 -9.12 0.22
CA ARG A 160 8.56 -8.84 -0.86
C ARG A 160 7.65 -7.68 -0.52
N TYR A 161 7.30 -7.50 0.74
CA TYR A 161 6.41 -6.44 1.17
C TYR A 161 7.19 -5.33 1.84
N TYR A 162 6.88 -4.10 1.49
CA TYR A 162 7.43 -2.89 2.06
C TYR A 162 6.30 -1.95 2.42
N ILE A 163 6.26 -1.48 3.66
CA ILE A 163 5.27 -0.56 4.18
C ILE A 163 5.95 0.65 4.80
N VAL A 164 5.35 1.81 4.61
CA VAL A 164 5.82 3.07 5.18
C VAL A 164 4.68 3.82 5.85
N TYR A 165 5.02 4.58 6.90
CA TYR A 165 4.23 5.66 7.44
C TYR A 165 4.97 6.96 7.13
N ALA A 166 4.30 7.88 6.47
CA ALA A 166 4.88 9.14 6.05
C ALA A 166 3.99 10.33 6.42
N LYS A 167 4.61 11.47 6.65
CA LYS A 167 3.94 12.75 6.90
C LYS A 167 4.17 13.72 5.75
N LYS A 168 3.15 14.51 5.45
CA LYS A 168 3.24 15.55 4.44
C LYS A 168 4.23 16.62 4.88
N MET A 169 5.13 17.00 3.98
CA MET A 169 6.02 18.16 4.19
C MET A 169 5.25 19.43 3.82
N ASN A 170 5.29 20.42 4.70
CA ASN A 170 4.74 21.75 4.46
C ASN A 170 5.57 22.50 3.44
#